data_6d6eaafc1261b50af580a0e11ee29897
#
_entry.id   6d6eaafc1261b50af580a0e11ee29897
#
_cell.length_a   1.000
_cell.length_b   1.000
_cell.length_c   1.000
_cell.angle_alpha   90.00
_cell.angle_beta   90.00
_cell.angle_gamma   90.00
#
_symmetry.space_group_name_H-M   'P 1'
#
loop_
_entity.id
_entity.type
_entity.pdbx_description
1 polymer ?
#
loop_
_entity_poly.entity_id
_entity_poly.type
_entity_poly.pdbx_seq_one_letter_code
_entity_poly.pdbx_strand_id
1 'polypeptide(L)'
;DSDCTKETPVRLGVPDTPIYGKGITLKPRVQGRTDSEHFKKIYLPELLPLEEYDLIVVLISGGKDSVACYLKLLELGVPKEKIEFWHHDIDGGHPSRRMDWKCTQSYVKALADAEGIKLRVSYRVNGFFGELYRIGASEPIEWIDPDTGEVRQCKLSSNYLKCKELKEQATEE
;
A
#
# COMPACT_ATOMS: atom_id res chain seq x y z
N ASP A 1 -15.03 35.16 32.98
CA ASP A 1 -15.93 34.88 31.84
C ASP A 1 -15.10 35.03 30.58
N SER A 2 -14.48 33.94 30.19
CA SER A 2 -13.70 33.82 28.96
C SER A 2 -14.55 33.10 27.93
N ASP A 3 -15.03 33.87 26.98
CA ASP A 3 -15.79 33.41 25.83
C ASP A 3 -14.86 32.62 24.88
N CYS A 4 -14.84 31.28 25.02
CA CYS A 4 -14.09 30.36 24.22
C CYS A 4 -15.02 29.62 23.24
N THR A 5 -15.77 30.36 22.43
CA THR A 5 -16.67 29.78 21.45
C THR A 5 -16.67 30.54 20.13
N LYS A 6 -15.54 30.57 19.45
CA LYS A 6 -15.48 30.77 18.00
C LYS A 6 -14.26 30.04 17.43
N GLU A 7 -14.29 28.74 17.49
CA GLU A 7 -13.49 27.95 16.56
C GLU A 7 -14.10 28.12 15.17
N THR A 8 -13.50 28.99 14.40
CA THR A 8 -13.65 28.98 12.95
C THR A 8 -13.21 27.57 12.49
N PRO A 9 -14.05 26.81 11.79
CA PRO A 9 -13.61 25.54 11.25
C PRO A 9 -12.42 25.84 10.35
N VAL A 10 -11.24 25.30 10.70
CA VAL A 10 -10.11 25.27 9.82
C VAL A 10 -10.60 24.50 8.60
N ARG A 11 -10.99 25.20 7.55
CA ARG A 11 -11.12 24.62 6.23
C ARG A 11 -9.70 24.16 5.89
N LEU A 12 -9.42 22.90 6.17
CA LEU A 12 -8.36 22.22 5.45
C LEU A 12 -8.71 22.46 4.00
N GLY A 13 -7.88 23.23 3.30
CA GLY A 13 -8.07 23.55 1.89
C GLY A 13 -7.94 22.27 1.07
N VAL A 14 -8.97 21.45 1.16
CA VAL A 14 -9.22 20.41 0.18
C VAL A 14 -9.71 21.19 -1.03
N PRO A 15 -8.95 21.26 -2.13
CA PRO A 15 -9.47 21.87 -3.34
C PRO A 15 -10.77 21.14 -3.69
N ASP A 16 -11.78 21.89 -4.12
CA ASP A 16 -13.08 21.37 -4.57
C ASP A 16 -12.96 20.45 -5.82
N THR A 17 -11.76 20.13 -6.20
CA THR A 17 -11.40 19.18 -7.26
C THR A 17 -10.76 17.95 -6.64
N PRO A 18 -11.08 16.74 -7.15
CA PRO A 18 -10.45 15.51 -6.69
C PRO A 18 -8.94 15.66 -6.67
N ILE A 19 -8.27 15.11 -5.68
CA ILE A 19 -6.81 15.20 -5.49
C ILE A 19 -6.04 14.80 -6.77
N TYR A 20 -6.65 14.07 -7.68
CA TYR A 20 -6.14 13.67 -8.98
C TYR A 20 -7.00 14.15 -10.16
N GLY A 21 -7.88 15.14 -9.95
CA GLY A 21 -8.69 15.74 -11.00
C GLY A 21 -7.97 16.84 -11.77
N LYS A 22 -8.59 17.30 -12.86
CA LYS A 22 -8.12 18.45 -13.66
C LYS A 22 -7.81 19.64 -12.73
N GLY A 23 -6.54 19.98 -12.57
CA GLY A 23 -6.11 21.14 -11.78
C GLY A 23 -4.91 20.95 -10.86
N ILE A 24 -4.46 19.73 -10.61
CA ILE A 24 -3.20 19.54 -9.89
C ILE A 24 -2.04 19.73 -10.87
N THR A 25 -1.44 20.90 -10.79
CA THR A 25 -0.14 21.12 -11.40
C THR A 25 0.92 20.53 -10.49
N LEU A 26 1.25 19.26 -10.66
CA LEU A 26 2.45 18.71 -10.08
C LEU A 26 3.62 19.49 -10.67
N LYS A 27 4.28 20.32 -9.85
CA LYS A 27 5.57 20.91 -10.22
C LYS A 27 6.64 19.84 -10.06
N PRO A 28 7.17 19.25 -11.11
CA PRO A 28 8.19 18.22 -10.98
C PRO A 28 9.52 18.82 -10.64
N ARG A 29 10.32 18.03 -9.96
CA ARG A 29 11.70 18.35 -9.62
C ARG A 29 12.62 18.46 -10.84
N VAL A 30 12.18 18.04 -12.01
CA VAL A 30 12.98 18.04 -13.25
C VAL A 30 12.36 19.01 -14.20
N GLN A 31 12.98 20.17 -14.37
CA GLN A 31 12.63 21.13 -15.41
C GLN A 31 12.67 20.46 -16.80
N GLY A 32 11.62 20.65 -17.58
CA GLY A 32 11.59 20.33 -19.00
C GLY A 32 10.86 19.07 -19.44
N ARG A 33 10.40 18.19 -18.50
CA ARG A 33 9.64 16.96 -18.86
C ARG A 33 8.15 16.98 -18.53
N THR A 34 7.69 17.96 -17.82
CA THR A 34 6.39 17.94 -17.16
C THR A 34 5.28 18.64 -17.89
N ASP A 35 5.62 19.50 -18.84
CA ASP A 35 4.63 20.20 -19.66
C ASP A 35 4.28 19.43 -20.94
N SER A 36 4.88 18.24 -21.12
CA SER A 36 4.55 17.41 -22.28
C SER A 36 3.18 16.76 -22.06
N GLU A 37 2.38 16.72 -23.11
CA GLU A 37 1.10 15.98 -23.16
C GLU A 37 1.28 14.49 -22.81
N HIS A 38 2.45 13.94 -23.13
CA HIS A 38 2.81 12.57 -22.78
C HIS A 38 2.91 12.37 -21.28
N PHE A 39 3.53 13.29 -20.53
CA PHE A 39 3.61 13.23 -19.08
C PHE A 39 2.23 13.33 -18.44
N LYS A 40 1.41 14.30 -18.86
CA LYS A 40 0.04 14.45 -18.37
C LYS A 40 -0.80 13.19 -18.59
N LYS A 41 -0.65 12.57 -19.78
CA LYS A 41 -1.38 11.34 -20.12
C LYS A 41 -0.98 10.14 -19.25
N ILE A 42 0.30 10.04 -18.84
CA ILE A 42 0.80 8.90 -18.04
C ILE A 42 0.52 9.08 -16.55
N TYR A 43 0.69 10.30 -16.02
CA TYR A 43 0.67 10.54 -14.57
C TYR A 43 -0.61 11.17 -14.03
N LEU A 44 -1.49 11.59 -14.90
CA LEU A 44 -2.80 12.12 -14.53
C LEU A 44 -3.89 11.35 -15.29
N PRO A 45 -4.05 10.06 -15.01
CA PRO A 45 -5.12 9.30 -15.64
C PRO A 45 -6.47 9.88 -15.24
N GLU A 46 -7.43 9.77 -16.15
CA GLU A 46 -8.82 10.07 -15.82
C GLU A 46 -9.29 9.03 -14.80
N LEU A 47 -9.69 9.49 -13.61
CA LEU A 47 -10.21 8.63 -12.57
C LEU A 47 -11.72 8.48 -12.76
N LEU A 48 -12.21 7.28 -12.57
CA LEU A 48 -13.63 7.00 -12.50
C LEU A 48 -14.23 7.57 -11.20
N PRO A 49 -15.52 7.89 -11.18
CA PRO A 49 -16.24 8.14 -9.94
C PRO A 49 -16.09 6.96 -8.97
N LEU A 50 -16.05 7.24 -7.65
CA LEU A 50 -15.82 6.19 -6.64
C LEU A 50 -16.87 5.08 -6.67
N GLU A 51 -18.06 5.41 -7.10
CA GLU A 51 -19.20 4.47 -7.22
C GLU A 51 -18.98 3.40 -8.30
N GLU A 52 -18.18 3.71 -9.32
CA GLU A 52 -17.92 2.82 -10.46
C GLU A 52 -16.85 1.76 -10.16
N TYR A 53 -16.13 1.87 -9.03
CA TYR A 53 -15.18 0.84 -8.63
C TYR A 53 -15.89 -0.32 -7.94
N ASP A 54 -15.57 -1.54 -8.34
CA ASP A 54 -16.04 -2.77 -7.69
C ASP A 54 -15.31 -3.00 -6.36
N LEU A 55 -14.04 -2.63 -6.29
CA LEU A 55 -13.18 -2.81 -5.13
C LEU A 55 -12.23 -1.62 -4.98
N ILE A 56 -12.11 -1.13 -3.75
CA ILE A 56 -11.15 -0.09 -3.38
C ILE A 56 -10.18 -0.69 -2.35
N VAL A 57 -8.91 -0.73 -2.71
CA VAL A 57 -7.85 -1.26 -1.86
C VAL A 57 -7.19 -0.13 -1.08
N VAL A 58 -7.18 -0.24 0.24
CA VAL A 58 -6.43 0.66 1.13
C VAL A 58 -5.15 -0.05 1.55
N LEU A 59 -4.01 0.48 1.12
CA LEU A 59 -2.71 0.02 1.59
C LEU A 59 -2.50 0.50 3.02
N ILE A 60 -2.71 -0.40 4.00
CA ILE A 60 -2.69 -0.07 5.42
C ILE A 60 -1.34 -0.43 6.05
N SER A 61 -0.58 0.59 6.42
CA SER A 61 0.71 0.42 7.10
C SER A 61 0.59 0.41 8.63
N GLY A 62 -0.59 0.71 9.17
CA GLY A 62 -0.79 0.94 10.60
C GLY A 62 -0.44 2.36 11.07
N GLY A 63 0.12 3.21 10.20
CA GLY A 63 0.38 4.61 10.48
C GLY A 63 -0.85 5.50 10.29
N LYS A 64 -0.84 6.67 10.92
CA LYS A 64 -1.96 7.63 10.90
C LYS A 64 -2.43 8.01 9.49
N ASP A 65 -1.50 8.11 8.53
CA ASP A 65 -1.81 8.58 7.18
C ASP A 65 -2.60 7.53 6.39
N SER A 66 -2.24 6.24 6.51
CA SER A 66 -3.00 5.14 5.89
C SER A 66 -4.38 4.98 6.52
N VAL A 67 -4.50 5.16 7.83
CA VAL A 67 -5.80 5.18 8.52
C VAL A 67 -6.64 6.38 8.07
N ALA A 68 -6.02 7.55 7.91
CA ALA A 68 -6.72 8.75 7.41
C ALA A 68 -7.25 8.55 5.99
N CYS A 69 -6.53 7.84 5.11
CA CYS A 69 -7.02 7.47 3.78
C CYS A 69 -8.31 6.63 3.87
N TYR A 70 -8.33 5.64 4.75
CA TYR A 70 -9.52 4.83 4.99
C TYR A 70 -10.71 5.68 5.49
N LEU A 71 -10.48 6.49 6.52
CA LEU A 71 -11.52 7.36 7.08
C LEU A 71 -12.06 8.34 6.04
N LYS A 72 -11.18 8.83 5.14
CA LYS A 72 -11.60 9.71 4.05
C LYS A 72 -12.51 9.02 3.04
N LEU A 73 -12.28 7.75 2.75
CA LEU A 73 -13.20 6.97 1.90
C LEU A 73 -14.59 6.84 2.54
N LEU A 74 -14.66 6.61 3.85
CA LEU A 74 -15.95 6.56 4.56
C LEU A 74 -16.65 7.93 4.54
N GLU A 75 -15.89 9.03 4.74
CA GLU A 75 -16.43 10.40 4.65
C GLU A 75 -16.99 10.71 3.25
N LEU A 76 -16.38 10.14 2.20
CA LEU A 76 -16.83 10.26 0.82
C LEU A 76 -18.01 9.33 0.48
N GLY A 77 -18.49 8.55 1.45
CA GLY A 77 -19.66 7.69 1.29
C GLY A 77 -19.36 6.33 0.66
N VAL A 78 -18.09 5.91 0.58
CA VAL A 78 -17.76 4.58 0.04
C VAL A 78 -18.25 3.50 0.99
N PRO A 79 -19.06 2.52 0.52
CA PRO A 79 -19.50 1.40 1.34
C PRO A 79 -18.34 0.53 1.80
N LYS A 80 -18.35 0.08 3.06
CA LYS A 80 -17.28 -0.75 3.63
C LYS A 80 -17.10 -2.07 2.87
N GLU A 81 -18.15 -2.59 2.29
CA GLU A 81 -18.16 -3.83 1.50
C GLU A 81 -17.32 -3.74 0.22
N LYS A 82 -17.07 -2.52 -0.25
CA LYS A 82 -16.19 -2.24 -1.39
C LYS A 82 -14.73 -1.97 -0.98
N ILE A 83 -14.42 -2.00 0.31
CA ILE A 83 -13.08 -1.67 0.81
C ILE A 83 -12.40 -2.95 1.31
N GLU A 84 -11.14 -3.15 0.90
CA GLU A 84 -10.25 -4.14 1.50
C GLU A 84 -8.98 -3.46 2.03
N PHE A 85 -8.47 -3.94 3.16
CA PHE A 85 -7.17 -3.57 3.69
C PHE A 85 -6.09 -4.51 3.17
N TRP A 86 -5.02 -3.93 2.64
CA TRP A 86 -3.85 -4.68 2.23
C TRP A 86 -2.64 -4.20 3.03
N HIS A 87 -2.08 -5.11 3.83
CA HIS A 87 -0.88 -4.87 4.62
C HIS A 87 0.30 -5.61 4.01
N HIS A 88 1.36 -4.87 3.72
CA HIS A 88 2.61 -5.43 3.21
C HIS A 88 3.62 -5.50 4.35
N ASP A 89 3.90 -6.72 4.85
CA ASP A 89 4.86 -6.96 5.90
C ASP A 89 6.29 -6.84 5.35
N ILE A 90 6.99 -5.81 5.78
CA ILE A 90 8.35 -5.52 5.34
C ILE A 90 9.42 -6.41 5.98
N ASP A 91 9.07 -7.13 7.04
CA ASP A 91 9.96 -8.11 7.69
C ASP A 91 9.84 -9.53 7.11
N GLY A 92 9.03 -9.72 6.05
CA GLY A 92 8.98 -10.97 5.29
C GLY A 92 8.30 -12.12 6.01
N GLY A 93 7.31 -11.86 6.84
CA GLY A 93 6.62 -12.88 7.65
C GLY A 93 7.46 -13.40 8.82
N HIS A 94 8.66 -12.88 9.03
CA HIS A 94 9.55 -13.34 10.09
C HIS A 94 9.04 -12.91 11.47
N PRO A 95 9.08 -13.78 12.50
CA PRO A 95 8.63 -13.43 13.85
C PRO A 95 9.48 -12.34 14.51
N SER A 96 10.73 -12.21 14.11
CA SER A 96 11.64 -11.18 14.59
C SER A 96 11.49 -9.91 13.76
N ARG A 97 10.86 -8.91 14.34
CA ARG A 97 10.66 -7.60 13.71
C ARG A 97 11.92 -6.75 13.81
N ARG A 98 12.47 -6.33 12.66
CA ARG A 98 13.67 -5.51 12.57
C ARG A 98 13.39 -4.13 11.98
N MET A 99 12.45 -4.06 11.04
CA MET A 99 12.11 -2.84 10.30
C MET A 99 10.82 -2.22 10.80
N ASP A 100 9.87 -3.06 11.22
CA ASP A 100 8.57 -2.59 11.66
C ASP A 100 8.41 -2.74 13.18
N TRP A 101 7.46 -2.01 13.75
CA TRP A 101 7.11 -2.12 15.17
C TRP A 101 6.48 -3.47 15.46
N LYS A 102 6.79 -4.04 16.62
CA LYS A 102 6.26 -5.34 17.05
C LYS A 102 4.73 -5.39 17.12
N CYS A 103 4.10 -4.23 17.32
CA CYS A 103 2.64 -4.12 17.43
C CYS A 103 1.93 -3.84 16.11
N THR A 104 2.62 -3.53 14.99
CA THR A 104 1.98 -3.10 13.75
C THR A 104 0.98 -4.12 13.24
N GLN A 105 1.36 -5.37 13.11
CA GLN A 105 0.45 -6.40 12.58
C GLN A 105 -0.77 -6.63 13.48
N SER A 106 -0.58 -6.69 14.80
CA SER A 106 -1.69 -6.85 15.73
C SER A 106 -2.63 -5.64 15.71
N TYR A 107 -2.07 -4.44 15.57
CA TYR A 107 -2.87 -3.22 15.44
C TYR A 107 -3.68 -3.21 14.14
N VAL A 108 -3.05 -3.49 13.00
CA VAL A 108 -3.74 -3.53 11.71
C VAL A 108 -4.84 -4.58 11.70
N LYS A 109 -4.57 -5.75 12.28
CA LYS A 109 -5.58 -6.80 12.43
C LYS A 109 -6.73 -6.33 13.32
N ALA A 110 -6.45 -5.77 14.48
CA ALA A 110 -7.49 -5.27 15.38
C ALA A 110 -8.34 -4.18 14.74
N LEU A 111 -7.72 -3.28 13.96
CA LEU A 111 -8.45 -2.27 13.20
C LEU A 111 -9.37 -2.90 12.16
N ALA A 112 -8.87 -3.85 11.38
CA ALA A 112 -9.67 -4.55 10.37
C ALA A 112 -10.86 -5.29 10.99
N ASP A 113 -10.62 -6.01 12.10
CA ASP A 113 -11.65 -6.73 12.85
C ASP A 113 -12.72 -5.77 13.41
N ALA A 114 -12.29 -4.64 13.99
CA ALA A 114 -13.21 -3.64 14.55
C ALA A 114 -14.08 -2.96 13.49
N GLU A 115 -13.51 -2.71 12.31
CA GLU A 115 -14.21 -2.07 11.19
C GLU A 115 -15.01 -3.07 10.33
N GLY A 116 -14.81 -4.37 10.51
CA GLY A 116 -15.40 -5.42 9.68
C GLY A 116 -14.86 -5.44 8.26
N ILE A 117 -13.63 -4.97 8.04
CA ILE A 117 -12.97 -4.89 6.74
C ILE A 117 -12.08 -6.12 6.53
N LYS A 118 -12.15 -6.71 5.34
CA LYS A 118 -11.29 -7.84 4.97
C LYS A 118 -9.82 -7.39 4.90
N LEU A 119 -8.96 -8.07 5.64
CA LEU A 119 -7.52 -7.81 5.67
C LEU A 119 -6.75 -8.84 4.86
N ARG A 120 -5.96 -8.39 3.90
CA ARG A 120 -4.98 -9.22 3.19
C ARG A 120 -3.58 -8.85 3.63
N VAL A 121 -2.81 -9.86 4.00
CA VAL A 121 -1.39 -9.70 4.38
C VAL A 121 -0.53 -10.35 3.33
N SER A 122 0.45 -9.61 2.85
CA SER A 122 1.46 -10.12 1.91
C SER A 122 2.85 -9.69 2.33
N TYR A 123 3.85 -10.43 1.90
CA TYR A 123 5.24 -10.12 2.16
C TYR A 123 6.14 -10.70 1.06
N ARG A 124 7.27 -10.08 0.87
CA ARG A 124 8.37 -10.70 0.11
C ARG A 124 9.12 -11.63 1.05
N VAL A 125 9.39 -12.85 0.62
CA VAL A 125 10.20 -13.80 1.40
C VAL A 125 11.53 -13.16 1.79
N ASN A 126 11.94 -13.31 3.03
CA ASN A 126 13.10 -12.67 3.65
C ASN A 126 12.99 -11.13 3.82
N GLY A 127 11.90 -10.51 3.41
CA GLY A 127 11.59 -9.10 3.64
C GLY A 127 12.63 -8.10 3.12
N PHE A 128 12.71 -6.94 3.76
CA PHE A 128 13.61 -5.86 3.38
C PHE A 128 15.08 -6.28 3.38
N PHE A 129 15.53 -6.99 4.40
CA PHE A 129 16.93 -7.42 4.49
C PHE A 129 17.28 -8.48 3.44
N GLY A 130 16.32 -9.35 3.07
CA GLY A 130 16.49 -10.27 1.96
C GLY A 130 16.69 -9.54 0.63
N GLU A 131 15.96 -8.45 0.40
CA GLU A 131 16.18 -7.61 -0.78
C GLU A 131 17.49 -6.82 -0.72
N LEU A 132 17.84 -6.29 0.44
CA LEU A 132 19.06 -5.48 0.62
C LEU A 132 20.33 -6.30 0.36
N TYR A 133 20.36 -7.54 0.84
CA TYR A 133 21.54 -8.41 0.74
C TYR A 133 21.43 -9.44 -0.38
N ARG A 134 20.39 -9.37 -1.22
CA ARG A 134 20.21 -10.36 -2.28
C ARG A 134 21.32 -10.29 -3.33
N ILE A 135 21.65 -11.48 -3.83
CA ILE A 135 22.49 -11.67 -5.00
C ILE A 135 21.63 -12.36 -6.06
N GLY A 136 21.38 -11.65 -7.17
CA GLY A 136 20.55 -12.17 -8.26
C GLY A 136 19.09 -11.75 -8.19
N ALA A 137 18.16 -12.65 -8.53
CA ALA A 137 16.73 -12.33 -8.61
C ALA A 137 16.08 -12.13 -7.24
N SER A 138 15.01 -11.33 -7.23
CA SER A 138 14.21 -11.12 -6.03
C SER A 138 13.48 -12.38 -5.59
N GLU A 139 13.38 -12.57 -4.28
CA GLU A 139 12.56 -13.63 -3.70
C GLU A 139 11.08 -13.44 -4.05
N PRO A 140 10.29 -14.52 -4.05
CA PRO A 140 8.86 -14.44 -4.37
C PRO A 140 8.07 -13.64 -3.35
N ILE A 141 6.89 -13.23 -3.77
CA ILE A 141 5.88 -12.66 -2.87
C ILE A 141 4.96 -13.77 -2.41
N GLU A 142 4.72 -13.82 -1.12
CA GLU A 142 3.72 -14.66 -0.48
C GLU A 142 2.60 -13.81 0.09
N TRP A 143 1.42 -14.39 0.19
CA TRP A 143 0.29 -13.78 0.87
C TRP A 143 -0.50 -14.81 1.65
N ILE A 144 -1.15 -14.34 2.71
CA ILE A 144 -2.05 -15.16 3.52
C ILE A 144 -3.46 -14.99 2.93
N ASP A 145 -4.08 -16.10 2.54
CA ASP A 145 -5.47 -16.11 2.13
C ASP A 145 -6.35 -15.79 3.36
N PRO A 146 -7.11 -14.70 3.36
CA PRO A 146 -7.86 -14.29 4.54
C PRO A 146 -9.02 -15.21 4.91
N ASP A 147 -9.49 -16.04 3.97
CA ASP A 147 -10.63 -16.93 4.18
C ASP A 147 -10.17 -18.30 4.69
N THR A 148 -9.02 -18.80 4.22
CA THR A 148 -8.51 -20.12 4.58
C THR A 148 -7.32 -20.09 5.55
N GLY A 149 -6.63 -18.97 5.66
CA GLY A 149 -5.37 -18.84 6.40
C GLY A 149 -4.17 -19.49 5.72
N GLU A 150 -4.35 -20.05 4.52
CA GLU A 150 -3.28 -20.68 3.75
C GLU A 150 -2.30 -19.64 3.20
N VAL A 151 -1.00 -19.96 3.25
CA VAL A 151 0.03 -19.17 2.58
C VAL A 151 0.08 -19.57 1.12
N ARG A 152 -0.11 -18.60 0.24
CA ARG A 152 0.01 -18.75 -1.20
C ARG A 152 1.20 -17.96 -1.71
N GLN A 153 1.79 -18.40 -2.81
CA GLN A 153 2.97 -17.79 -3.41
C GLN A 153 2.71 -17.41 -4.86
N CYS A 154 3.26 -16.27 -5.29
CA CYS A 154 3.28 -15.92 -6.71
C CYS A 154 4.19 -16.87 -7.49
N LYS A 155 3.92 -17.03 -8.79
CA LYS A 155 4.79 -17.79 -9.68
C LYS A 155 6.18 -17.15 -9.70
N LEU A 156 7.19 -17.99 -9.50
CA LEU A 156 8.58 -17.56 -9.62
C LEU A 156 8.87 -17.14 -11.05
N SER A 157 9.59 -16.04 -11.21
CA SER A 157 10.04 -15.63 -12.54
C SER A 157 11.07 -16.60 -13.09
N SER A 158 11.15 -16.73 -14.43
CA SER A 158 12.17 -17.56 -15.08
C SER A 158 13.60 -17.13 -14.69
N ASN A 159 13.81 -15.85 -14.42
CA ASN A 159 15.10 -15.34 -13.97
C ASN A 159 15.43 -15.78 -12.53
N TYR A 160 14.43 -15.85 -11.63
CA TYR A 160 14.63 -16.38 -10.29
C TYR A 160 15.08 -17.84 -10.31
N LEU A 161 14.39 -18.68 -11.10
CA LEU A 161 14.72 -20.10 -11.23
C LEU A 161 16.14 -20.29 -11.76
N LYS A 162 16.53 -19.57 -12.81
CA LYS A 162 17.90 -19.62 -13.34
C LYS A 162 18.94 -19.18 -12.31
N CYS A 163 18.69 -18.12 -11.55
CA CYS A 163 19.63 -17.69 -10.51
C CYS A 163 19.75 -18.70 -9.37
N LYS A 164 18.68 -19.41 -9.04
CA LYS A 164 18.70 -20.48 -8.04
C LYS A 164 19.54 -21.64 -8.50
N GLU A 165 19.32 -22.13 -9.72
CA GLU A 165 20.10 -23.21 -10.34
C GLU A 165 21.61 -22.88 -10.38
N LEU A 166 21.98 -21.67 -10.77
CA LEU A 166 23.36 -21.21 -10.80
C LEU A 166 24.02 -21.17 -9.41
N LYS A 167 23.26 -20.82 -8.38
CA LYS A 167 23.76 -20.85 -6.99
C LYS A 167 23.97 -22.26 -6.47
N GLU A 168 23.07 -23.18 -6.78
CA GLU A 168 23.19 -24.60 -6.40
C GLU A 168 24.43 -25.23 -7.05
N GLN A 169 24.66 -24.97 -8.34
CA GLN A 169 25.88 -25.43 -9.05
C GLN A 169 27.17 -24.86 -8.45
N ALA A 170 27.19 -23.58 -8.07
CA ALA A 170 28.37 -22.94 -7.48
C ALA A 170 28.67 -23.41 -6.04
N THR A 171 27.74 -24.10 -5.37
CA THR A 171 27.93 -24.61 -4.01
C THR A 171 28.39 -26.09 -4.03
N GLU A 172 28.30 -26.74 -5.17
CA GLU A 172 28.73 -28.13 -5.37
C GLU A 172 30.19 -28.26 -5.90
N GLU A 173 30.80 -27.14 -6.34
CA GLU A 173 32.22 -27.02 -6.69
C GLU A 173 33.06 -26.56 -5.46
#